data_26e35541f377e854c80a22df72586fc0
#
_entry.id   26e35541f377e854c80a22df72586fc0
#
_cell.length_a   1.000
_cell.length_b   1.000
_cell.length_c   1.000
_cell.angle_alpha   90.00
_cell.angle_beta   90.00
_cell.angle_gamma   90.00
#
_symmetry.space_group_name_H-M   'P 1'
#
loop_
_entity.id
_entity.type
_entity.pdbx_description
1 polymer ?
#
loop_
_entity_poly.entity_id
_entity_poly.type
_entity_poly.pdbx_seq_one_letter_code
_entity_poly.pdbx_strand_id
1 'polypeptide(L)'
;MIKKNKIIVGLAILFILVAAEVSWATPSFRVKLVYTVGEGEALINIARQFGVSVREIRELNSLKEDEFIRAEDKLLIPEHHEVVDGIAIQENINKLYQPDDELNNYQLDVNQEYKVKIRKESPRQEIDVSNLETLDYPIRRGDNLYDLAREFNTSIDILKELNELGDSGVIRLGDTIQLPINNLSDKEVLYHTVTDQEVELLARIIHGEARGEPYMGQVAVGAVVLNRVIDSFFPDSIRDVIYQPRQFSPVFDGQIDLTPNRTAYRAAEAALRGEDPTRGAVYFYNPRTANYISWFETRDVVVEIGNHVFAR
;
A
#
# COMPACT_ATOMS: atom_id res chain seq x y z
N MET A 1 28.23 29.71 67.70
CA MET A 1 28.66 29.11 66.41
C MET A 1 27.47 28.60 65.59
N ILE A 2 26.39 29.40 65.44
CA ILE A 2 25.14 28.98 64.77
C ILE A 2 24.62 30.02 63.74
N LYS A 3 25.38 31.05 63.42
CA LYS A 3 24.92 32.09 62.48
C LYS A 3 25.46 31.99 61.04
N LYS A 4 26.45 31.14 60.75
CA LYS A 4 27.04 31.08 59.40
C LYS A 4 26.29 30.13 58.43
N ASN A 5 25.58 29.13 58.96
CA ASN A 5 24.89 28.15 58.07
C ASN A 5 23.52 28.60 57.53
N LYS A 6 22.88 29.59 58.17
CA LYS A 6 21.59 30.13 57.67
C LYS A 6 21.72 31.03 56.46
N ILE A 7 22.85 31.71 56.30
CA ILE A 7 23.10 32.61 55.18
C ILE A 7 23.41 31.85 53.90
N ILE A 8 24.11 30.71 54.02
CA ILE A 8 24.46 29.86 52.88
C ILE A 8 23.23 29.17 52.30
N VAL A 9 22.31 28.68 53.19
CA VAL A 9 21.06 28.05 52.75
C VAL A 9 20.12 29.07 52.11
N GLY A 10 20.06 30.30 52.60
CA GLY A 10 19.28 31.36 51.98
C GLY A 10 19.79 31.80 50.60
N LEU A 11 21.12 31.82 50.43
CA LEU A 11 21.72 32.17 49.12
C LEU A 11 21.55 31.03 48.12
N ALA A 12 21.61 29.76 48.53
CA ALA A 12 21.37 28.61 47.67
C ALA A 12 19.90 28.52 47.21
N ILE A 13 18.95 28.84 48.09
CA ILE A 13 17.52 28.88 47.73
C ILE A 13 17.22 30.08 46.81
N LEU A 14 17.86 31.22 47.04
CA LEU A 14 17.72 32.40 46.14
C LEU A 14 18.30 32.11 44.75
N PHE A 15 19.41 31.35 44.66
CA PHE A 15 20.00 30.95 43.40
C PHE A 15 19.15 29.93 42.64
N ILE A 16 18.50 28.99 43.37
CA ILE A 16 17.57 28.04 42.76
C ILE A 16 16.28 28.69 42.32
N LEU A 17 15.74 29.66 43.04
CA LEU A 17 14.57 30.46 42.65
C LEU A 17 14.85 31.35 41.45
N VAL A 18 16.03 31.98 41.38
CA VAL A 18 16.43 32.75 40.19
C VAL A 18 16.69 31.84 38.97
N ALA A 19 17.17 30.64 39.20
CA ALA A 19 17.32 29.64 38.12
C ALA A 19 15.97 29.05 37.67
N ALA A 20 14.96 29.04 38.54
CA ALA A 20 13.62 28.54 38.18
C ALA A 20 12.76 29.60 37.45
N GLU A 21 13.03 30.88 37.63
CA GLU A 21 12.32 31.96 36.93
C GLU A 21 12.92 32.33 35.56
N VAL A 22 14.09 31.81 35.26
CA VAL A 22 14.63 31.81 33.90
C VAL A 22 14.19 30.54 33.14
N SER A 23 12.91 30.22 33.24
CA SER A 23 12.27 29.36 32.25
C SER A 23 12.18 30.18 30.96
N TRP A 24 13.24 30.07 30.21
CA TRP A 24 13.35 30.63 28.89
C TRP A 24 12.19 30.08 28.07
N ALA A 25 11.26 30.92 27.70
CA ALA A 25 10.46 30.67 26.52
C ALA A 25 11.48 30.48 25.39
N THR A 26 11.86 29.26 25.11
CA THR A 26 12.56 28.95 23.88
C THR A 26 11.69 29.54 22.77
N PRO A 27 12.21 30.49 21.97
CA PRO A 27 11.43 31.04 20.88
C PRO A 27 11.03 29.84 20.00
N SER A 28 9.75 29.51 20.03
CA SER A 28 9.20 28.49 19.14
C SER A 28 9.20 29.10 17.75
N PHE A 29 10.23 28.81 16.98
CA PHE A 29 10.24 29.13 15.55
C PHE A 29 9.20 28.27 14.88
N ARG A 30 8.11 28.85 14.40
CA ARG A 30 7.18 28.19 13.49
C ARG A 30 7.72 28.38 12.08
N VAL A 31 8.44 27.41 11.58
CA VAL A 31 8.83 27.38 10.16
C VAL A 31 7.60 26.94 9.37
N LYS A 32 7.00 27.86 8.62
CA LYS A 32 5.95 27.52 7.66
C LYS A 32 6.61 27.02 6.39
N LEU A 33 6.44 25.75 6.07
CA LEU A 33 6.89 25.21 4.81
C LEU A 33 6.00 25.72 3.68
N VAL A 34 6.59 26.43 2.70
CA VAL A 34 5.91 26.86 1.48
C VAL A 34 6.30 25.93 0.35
N TYR A 35 5.33 25.18 -0.15
CA TYR A 35 5.49 24.27 -1.29
C TYR A 35 5.02 24.95 -2.57
N THR A 36 5.80 24.86 -3.66
CA THR A 36 5.37 25.29 -4.99
C THR A 36 4.88 24.09 -5.77
N VAL A 37 3.61 24.12 -6.19
CA VAL A 37 2.97 23.03 -6.92
C VAL A 37 3.64 22.85 -8.26
N GLY A 38 4.04 21.61 -8.56
CA GLY A 38 4.57 21.21 -9.86
C GLY A 38 3.48 21.01 -10.91
N GLU A 39 3.89 20.90 -12.17
CA GLU A 39 2.96 20.65 -13.27
C GLU A 39 2.33 19.26 -13.16
N GLY A 40 1.00 19.20 -13.15
CA GLY A 40 0.24 17.94 -13.00
C GLY A 40 0.13 17.39 -11.60
N GLU A 41 0.63 18.08 -10.58
CA GLU A 41 0.50 17.64 -9.19
C GLU A 41 -0.92 17.81 -8.65
N ALA A 42 -1.34 16.85 -7.84
CA ALA A 42 -2.60 16.88 -7.11
C ALA A 42 -2.38 17.09 -5.61
N LEU A 43 -3.35 17.76 -4.95
CA LEU A 43 -3.28 18.06 -3.52
C LEU A 43 -3.07 16.81 -2.65
N ILE A 44 -3.62 15.65 -3.10
CA ILE A 44 -3.49 14.36 -2.41
C ILE A 44 -2.04 13.86 -2.41
N ASN A 45 -1.30 14.09 -3.50
CA ASN A 45 0.10 13.67 -3.62
C ASN A 45 0.98 14.52 -2.72
N ILE A 46 0.73 15.84 -2.69
CA ILE A 46 1.43 16.79 -1.80
C ILE A 46 1.14 16.45 -0.34
N ALA A 47 -0.13 16.21 0.01
CA ALA A 47 -0.53 15.85 1.37
C ALA A 47 0.24 14.63 1.89
N ARG A 48 0.37 13.64 1.04
CA ARG A 48 1.08 12.40 1.38
C ARG A 48 2.60 12.57 1.45
N GLN A 49 3.20 13.30 0.54
CA GLN A 49 4.64 13.60 0.56
C GLN A 49 5.07 14.21 1.88
N PHE A 50 4.19 15.00 2.50
CA PHE A 50 4.46 15.68 3.76
C PHE A 50 3.81 15.01 4.98
N GLY A 51 3.15 13.84 4.83
CA GLY A 51 2.53 13.11 5.93
C GLY A 51 1.35 13.84 6.58
N VAL A 52 0.68 14.72 5.83
CA VAL A 52 -0.47 15.52 6.28
C VAL A 52 -1.73 15.14 5.51
N SER A 53 -2.91 15.48 6.02
CA SER A 53 -4.15 15.27 5.29
C SER A 53 -4.41 16.37 4.25
N VAL A 54 -5.13 16.04 3.19
CA VAL A 54 -5.62 17.02 2.19
C VAL A 54 -6.46 18.11 2.86
N ARG A 55 -7.23 17.75 3.89
CA ARG A 55 -8.05 18.67 4.66
C ARG A 55 -7.20 19.72 5.39
N GLU A 56 -6.12 19.32 6.04
CA GLU A 56 -5.22 20.23 6.74
C GLU A 56 -4.55 21.20 5.78
N ILE A 57 -4.11 20.74 4.60
CA ILE A 57 -3.57 21.64 3.57
C ILE A 57 -4.65 22.62 3.11
N ARG A 58 -5.87 22.18 2.83
CA ARG A 58 -6.99 23.03 2.41
C ARG A 58 -7.31 24.09 3.46
N GLU A 59 -7.47 23.70 4.72
CA GLU A 59 -7.77 24.61 5.83
C GLU A 59 -6.66 25.66 6.01
N LEU A 60 -5.39 25.24 5.97
CA LEU A 60 -4.25 26.13 6.14
C LEU A 60 -4.12 27.17 4.99
N ASN A 61 -4.50 26.78 3.77
CA ASN A 61 -4.43 27.62 2.58
C ASN A 61 -5.77 28.27 2.20
N SER A 62 -6.81 28.11 3.03
CA SER A 62 -8.16 28.62 2.77
C SER A 62 -8.74 28.18 1.42
N LEU A 63 -8.40 26.96 0.98
CA LEU A 63 -8.90 26.35 -0.26
C LEU A 63 -10.28 25.76 -0.03
N LYS A 64 -11.23 26.04 -0.93
CA LYS A 64 -12.56 25.43 -0.91
C LYS A 64 -12.51 23.96 -1.33
N GLU A 65 -13.56 23.16 -1.00
CA GLU A 65 -13.60 21.74 -1.32
C GLU A 65 -13.51 21.44 -2.82
N ASP A 66 -14.06 22.31 -3.66
CA ASP A 66 -14.08 22.23 -5.12
C ASP A 66 -12.95 23.01 -5.79
N GLU A 67 -12.06 23.62 -5.04
CA GLU A 67 -10.96 24.42 -5.58
C GLU A 67 -9.78 23.54 -5.98
N PHE A 68 -9.33 23.72 -7.23
CA PHE A 68 -8.19 23.02 -7.80
C PHE A 68 -6.91 23.83 -7.65
N ILE A 69 -5.82 23.14 -7.33
CA ILE A 69 -4.47 23.72 -7.35
C ILE A 69 -3.91 23.67 -8.78
N ARG A 70 -3.04 24.61 -9.11
CA ARG A 70 -2.39 24.73 -10.41
C ARG A 70 -0.88 24.73 -10.23
N ALA A 71 -0.17 24.39 -11.30
CA ALA A 71 1.28 24.57 -11.34
C ALA A 71 1.65 26.01 -10.96
N GLU A 72 2.75 26.15 -10.22
CA GLU A 72 3.27 27.40 -9.65
C GLU A 72 2.46 27.98 -8.46
N ASP A 73 1.33 27.38 -8.08
CA ASP A 73 0.65 27.77 -6.83
C ASP A 73 1.56 27.51 -5.63
N LYS A 74 1.46 28.39 -4.63
CA LYS A 74 2.23 28.26 -3.38
C LYS A 74 1.31 27.82 -2.27
N LEU A 75 1.59 26.64 -1.73
CA LEU A 75 0.84 26.05 -0.63
C LEU A 75 1.64 26.13 0.67
N LEU A 76 0.99 26.52 1.74
CA LEU A 76 1.48 26.33 3.10
C LEU A 76 1.22 24.87 3.49
N ILE A 77 2.25 24.17 3.91
CA ILE A 77 2.15 22.78 4.38
C ILE A 77 2.12 22.81 5.91
N PRO A 78 1.13 22.14 6.55
CA PRO A 78 1.08 22.01 8.00
C PRO A 78 2.30 21.26 8.53
N GLU A 79 2.83 21.72 9.67
CA GLU A 79 3.83 20.96 10.41
C GLU A 79 3.13 19.83 11.18
N HIS A 80 3.45 18.59 10.89
CA HIS A 80 3.13 17.49 11.79
C HIS A 80 4.21 17.38 12.85
N HIS A 81 3.85 17.73 14.07
CA HIS A 81 4.60 17.31 15.24
C HIS A 81 4.14 15.89 15.63
N GLU A 82 4.69 14.86 15.04
CA GLU A 82 4.91 13.66 15.83
C GLU A 82 6.01 14.04 16.84
N VAL A 83 5.65 14.11 18.08
CA VAL A 83 6.61 14.12 19.19
C VAL A 83 7.22 12.73 19.26
N VAL A 84 8.13 12.46 18.35
CA VAL A 84 9.08 11.37 18.51
C VAL A 84 10.17 11.95 19.40
N ASP A 85 10.38 11.32 20.56
CA ASP A 85 11.34 11.67 21.59
C ASP A 85 12.48 12.57 21.09
N GLY A 86 12.67 13.73 21.76
CA GLY A 86 13.49 14.85 21.31
C GLY A 86 14.97 14.58 20.97
N ILE A 87 15.42 13.33 21.01
CA ILE A 87 16.76 12.87 20.63
C ILE A 87 16.85 12.57 19.13
N ALA A 88 15.79 12.06 18.48
CA ALA A 88 15.81 11.67 17.08
C ALA A 88 15.81 12.87 16.12
N ILE A 89 15.24 14.02 16.53
CA ILE A 89 15.19 15.24 15.72
C ILE A 89 16.58 15.88 15.64
N GLN A 90 17.35 15.87 16.74
CA GLN A 90 18.69 16.48 16.80
C GLN A 90 19.70 15.70 15.94
N GLU A 91 19.64 14.36 15.91
CA GLU A 91 20.53 13.54 15.07
C GLU A 91 20.24 13.69 13.57
N ASN A 92 18.97 13.80 13.18
CA ASN A 92 18.60 13.99 11.77
C ASN A 92 18.92 15.39 11.27
N ILE A 93 18.75 16.42 12.09
CA ILE A 93 19.16 17.79 11.74
C ILE A 93 20.68 17.87 11.57
N ASN A 94 21.45 17.25 12.46
CA ASN A 94 22.92 17.24 12.38
C ASN A 94 23.47 16.43 11.19
N LYS A 95 22.71 15.45 10.65
CA LYS A 95 23.05 14.74 9.42
C LYS A 95 22.68 15.49 8.14
N LEU A 96 21.68 16.36 8.21
CA LEU A 96 21.19 17.13 7.07
C LEU A 96 21.92 18.49 6.91
N TYR A 97 22.63 18.94 7.93
CA TYR A 97 23.30 20.23 7.95
C TYR A 97 24.77 20.06 8.39
N GLN A 98 25.68 20.03 7.44
CA GLN A 98 27.09 20.36 7.67
C GLN A 98 27.24 21.83 7.29
N PRO A 99 27.43 22.75 8.24
CA PRO A 99 27.65 24.15 7.89
C PRO A 99 29.02 24.27 7.20
N ASP A 100 29.03 24.79 5.98
CA ASP A 100 30.24 25.37 5.40
C ASP A 100 30.72 26.49 6.33
N ASP A 101 32.00 26.55 6.57
CA ASP A 101 32.66 27.49 7.54
C ASP A 101 32.42 28.97 7.24
N GLU A 102 31.78 29.33 6.13
CA GLU A 102 31.45 30.70 5.76
C GLU A 102 30.13 31.23 6.34
N LEU A 103 29.30 30.41 6.97
CA LEU A 103 27.97 30.80 7.49
C LEU A 103 27.98 31.25 8.95
N ASN A 104 29.13 31.29 9.62
CA ASN A 104 29.25 31.62 11.07
C ASN A 104 28.98 33.09 11.46
N ASN A 105 28.60 33.96 10.52
CA ASN A 105 28.41 35.39 10.80
C ASN A 105 27.01 35.96 10.54
N TYR A 106 26.00 35.13 10.33
CA TYR A 106 24.62 35.63 10.18
C TYR A 106 23.91 35.70 11.54
N GLN A 107 23.75 36.88 12.06
CA GLN A 107 22.78 37.13 13.13
C GLN A 107 21.36 37.15 12.53
N LEU A 108 20.57 36.15 12.88
CA LEU A 108 19.15 36.13 12.52
C LEU A 108 18.41 37.21 13.32
N ASP A 109 17.79 38.15 12.63
CA ASP A 109 16.89 39.13 13.27
C ASP A 109 15.58 38.40 13.62
N VAL A 110 15.34 38.20 14.91
CA VAL A 110 14.18 37.45 15.43
C VAL A 110 12.83 38.10 15.11
N ASN A 111 12.84 39.34 14.59
CA ASN A 111 11.63 40.07 14.20
C ASN A 111 11.34 40.01 12.70
N GLN A 112 12.15 39.31 11.91
CA GLN A 112 11.98 39.22 10.47
C GLN A 112 11.44 37.83 10.07
N GLU A 113 10.37 37.81 9.25
CA GLU A 113 9.90 36.56 8.63
C GLU A 113 10.88 36.12 7.52
N TYR A 114 11.58 35.02 7.73
CA TYR A 114 12.42 34.42 6.72
C TYR A 114 11.65 33.38 5.94
N LYS A 115 11.55 33.54 4.62
CA LYS A 115 11.01 32.53 3.73
C LYS A 115 12.15 31.60 3.33
N VAL A 116 12.24 30.45 3.98
CA VAL A 116 13.20 29.43 3.61
C VAL A 116 12.65 28.65 2.42
N LYS A 117 13.25 28.76 1.25
CA LYS A 117 12.96 27.94 0.09
C LYS A 117 13.82 26.68 0.19
N ILE A 118 13.29 25.65 0.84
CA ILE A 118 13.96 24.35 0.85
C ILE A 118 13.74 23.72 -0.52
N ARG A 119 14.71 23.89 -1.42
CA ARG A 119 14.81 23.08 -2.62
C ARG A 119 15.46 21.77 -2.21
N LYS A 120 14.66 20.73 -2.03
CA LYS A 120 15.17 19.39 -1.79
C LYS A 120 15.69 18.86 -3.12
N GLU A 121 16.87 19.28 -3.52
CA GLU A 121 17.68 18.53 -4.45
C GLU A 121 18.33 17.40 -3.64
N SER A 122 17.57 16.38 -3.33
CA SER A 122 18.19 15.10 -3.00
C SER A 122 18.93 14.69 -4.27
N PRO A 123 20.24 14.33 -4.18
CA PRO A 123 20.86 13.66 -5.30
C PRO A 123 19.93 12.50 -5.67
N ARG A 124 19.51 12.43 -6.94
CA ARG A 124 18.77 11.28 -7.45
C ARG A 124 19.57 10.06 -7.05
N GLN A 125 19.13 9.33 -6.06
CA GLN A 125 19.66 8.00 -5.82
C GLN A 125 19.31 7.23 -7.09
N GLU A 126 20.33 6.75 -7.78
CA GLU A 126 20.18 5.85 -8.91
C GLU A 126 19.41 4.64 -8.41
N ILE A 127 18.17 4.50 -8.87
CA ILE A 127 17.27 3.42 -8.46
C ILE A 127 17.63 2.24 -9.34
N ASP A 128 18.22 1.21 -8.74
CA ASP A 128 18.53 -0.03 -9.46
C ASP A 128 17.22 -0.84 -9.65
N VAL A 129 16.74 -0.88 -10.88
CA VAL A 129 15.56 -1.65 -11.29
C VAL A 129 15.92 -2.93 -12.03
N SER A 130 17.22 -3.25 -12.21
CA SER A 130 17.69 -4.34 -13.05
C SER A 130 17.31 -5.73 -12.59
N ASN A 131 17.02 -5.90 -11.30
CA ASN A 131 16.67 -7.18 -10.68
C ASN A 131 15.16 -7.32 -10.39
N LEU A 132 14.34 -6.42 -10.92
CA LEU A 132 12.91 -6.50 -10.72
C LEU A 132 12.28 -7.47 -11.72
N GLU A 133 11.49 -8.40 -11.22
CA GLU A 133 10.55 -9.16 -12.04
C GLU A 133 9.35 -8.29 -12.35
N THR A 134 8.91 -8.30 -13.61
CA THR A 134 7.88 -7.38 -14.07
C THR A 134 6.80 -8.07 -14.87
N LEU A 135 5.61 -7.46 -14.91
CA LEU A 135 4.58 -7.81 -15.87
C LEU A 135 4.26 -6.62 -16.79
N ASP A 136 3.82 -6.93 -18.00
CA ASP A 136 3.29 -5.96 -18.96
C ASP A 136 1.88 -5.55 -18.55
N TYR A 137 1.66 -4.26 -18.29
CA TYR A 137 0.37 -3.76 -17.89
C TYR A 137 -0.16 -2.72 -18.90
N PRO A 138 -1.26 -3.01 -19.59
CA PRO A 138 -1.89 -2.03 -20.48
C PRO A 138 -2.62 -0.98 -19.63
N ILE A 139 -2.29 0.29 -19.84
CA ILE A 139 -2.92 1.41 -19.12
C ILE A 139 -4.40 1.48 -19.46
N ARG A 140 -5.24 1.45 -18.45
CA ARG A 140 -6.69 1.52 -18.52
C ARG A 140 -7.20 2.91 -18.17
N ARG A 141 -8.46 3.17 -18.50
CA ARG A 141 -9.09 4.46 -18.17
C ARG A 141 -9.22 4.66 -16.66
N GLY A 142 -8.59 5.69 -16.15
CA GLY A 142 -8.58 6.04 -14.73
C GLY A 142 -7.29 5.66 -14.02
N ASP A 143 -6.40 4.89 -14.65
CA ASP A 143 -5.11 4.56 -14.07
C ASP A 143 -4.23 5.81 -13.91
N ASN A 144 -3.47 5.81 -12.84
CA ASN A 144 -2.43 6.78 -12.57
C ASN A 144 -1.28 6.08 -11.83
N LEU A 145 -0.07 6.62 -11.96
CA LEU A 145 1.12 6.01 -11.36
C LEU A 145 1.02 5.81 -9.86
N TYR A 146 0.25 6.66 -9.19
CA TYR A 146 0.09 6.58 -7.75
C TYR A 146 -0.72 5.34 -7.33
N ASP A 147 -1.89 5.13 -7.92
CA ASP A 147 -2.73 3.97 -7.61
C ASP A 147 -2.04 2.68 -8.03
N LEU A 148 -1.35 2.68 -9.18
CA LEU A 148 -0.55 1.55 -9.64
C LEU A 148 0.63 1.26 -8.67
N ALA A 149 1.35 2.29 -8.21
CA ALA A 149 2.43 2.09 -7.25
C ALA A 149 1.93 1.47 -5.94
N ARG A 150 0.76 1.90 -5.46
CA ARG A 150 0.13 1.33 -4.28
C ARG A 150 -0.34 -0.10 -4.50
N GLU A 151 -1.00 -0.37 -5.62
CA GLU A 151 -1.55 -1.68 -5.99
C GLU A 151 -0.44 -2.73 -6.15
N PHE A 152 0.71 -2.32 -6.70
CA PHE A 152 1.88 -3.18 -6.92
C PHE A 152 2.92 -3.08 -5.81
N ASN A 153 2.55 -2.49 -4.66
CA ASN A 153 3.41 -2.35 -3.47
C ASN A 153 4.82 -1.83 -3.80
N THR A 154 4.87 -0.79 -4.63
CA THR A 154 6.10 -0.15 -5.12
C THR A 154 6.02 1.38 -4.99
N SER A 155 7.03 2.10 -5.47
CA SER A 155 7.04 3.57 -5.49
C SER A 155 6.86 4.14 -6.90
N ILE A 156 6.35 5.36 -6.97
CA ILE A 156 6.24 6.10 -8.24
C ILE A 156 7.61 6.26 -8.90
N ASP A 157 8.66 6.47 -8.11
CA ASP A 157 10.01 6.66 -8.63
C ASP A 157 10.54 5.37 -9.28
N ILE A 158 10.26 4.20 -8.68
CA ILE A 158 10.57 2.90 -9.30
C ILE A 158 9.80 2.74 -10.61
N LEU A 159 8.49 3.07 -10.64
CA LEU A 159 7.70 2.97 -11.87
C LEU A 159 8.22 3.91 -12.96
N LYS A 160 8.64 5.13 -12.60
CA LYS A 160 9.23 6.08 -13.55
C LYS A 160 10.54 5.59 -14.12
N GLU A 161 11.42 5.09 -13.28
CA GLU A 161 12.74 4.58 -13.69
C GLU A 161 12.59 3.34 -14.57
N LEU A 162 11.78 2.37 -14.12
CA LEU A 162 11.52 1.11 -14.82
C LEU A 162 10.97 1.32 -16.24
N ASN A 163 10.17 2.39 -16.43
CA ASN A 163 9.48 2.68 -17.69
C ASN A 163 10.04 3.90 -18.44
N GLU A 164 11.16 4.45 -18.01
CA GLU A 164 11.81 5.61 -18.65
C GLU A 164 10.86 6.83 -18.81
N LEU A 165 9.93 7.03 -17.86
CA LEU A 165 8.88 8.05 -17.97
C LEU A 165 9.36 9.49 -17.71
N GLY A 166 10.62 9.67 -17.33
CA GLY A 166 11.19 10.95 -16.97
C GLY A 166 10.51 11.61 -15.76
N ASP A 167 10.75 12.90 -15.57
CA ASP A 167 10.24 13.64 -14.40
C ASP A 167 8.72 13.80 -14.43
N SER A 168 8.13 13.94 -15.61
CA SER A 168 6.68 14.14 -15.77
C SER A 168 5.85 12.95 -15.34
N GLY A 169 6.38 11.72 -15.46
CA GLY A 169 5.65 10.51 -15.10
C GLY A 169 4.30 10.35 -15.83
N VAL A 170 4.17 10.90 -17.03
CA VAL A 170 2.89 10.85 -17.77
C VAL A 170 2.70 9.48 -18.40
N ILE A 171 1.59 8.82 -18.06
CA ILE A 171 1.10 7.61 -18.70
C ILE A 171 -0.17 7.92 -19.49
N ARG A 172 -0.43 7.23 -20.61
CA ARG A 172 -1.58 7.46 -21.47
C ARG A 172 -2.40 6.20 -21.65
N LEU A 173 -3.70 6.36 -21.79
CA LEU A 173 -4.60 5.25 -22.12
C LEU A 173 -4.12 4.51 -23.37
N GLY A 174 -3.93 3.22 -23.24
CA GLY A 174 -3.45 2.33 -24.30
C GLY A 174 -1.94 2.15 -24.35
N ASP A 175 -1.16 2.90 -23.56
CA ASP A 175 0.25 2.58 -23.35
C ASP A 175 0.36 1.26 -22.57
N THR A 176 1.47 0.56 -22.76
CA THR A 176 1.83 -0.59 -21.90
C THR A 176 3.04 -0.19 -21.07
N ILE A 177 2.97 -0.42 -19.76
CA ILE A 177 4.07 -0.19 -18.83
C ILE A 177 4.47 -1.47 -18.12
N GLN A 178 5.72 -1.52 -17.67
CA GLN A 178 6.25 -2.58 -16.81
C GLN A 178 5.89 -2.27 -15.36
N LEU A 179 5.25 -3.23 -14.68
CA LEU A 179 4.95 -3.12 -13.25
C LEU A 179 5.73 -4.20 -12.48
N PRO A 180 6.46 -3.85 -11.41
CA PRO A 180 7.25 -4.82 -10.66
C PRO A 180 6.34 -5.70 -9.80
N ILE A 181 6.62 -7.01 -9.78
CA ILE A 181 5.83 -8.02 -9.05
C ILE A 181 6.56 -8.59 -7.82
N ASN A 182 7.81 -8.24 -7.59
CA ASN A 182 8.63 -8.80 -6.50
C ASN A 182 8.03 -8.62 -5.09
N ASN A 183 7.19 -7.62 -4.91
CA ASN A 183 6.55 -7.31 -3.61
C ASN A 183 5.10 -7.81 -3.52
N LEU A 184 4.64 -8.56 -4.52
CA LEU A 184 3.32 -9.17 -4.55
C LEU A 184 3.39 -10.63 -4.10
N SER A 185 2.35 -11.11 -3.47
CA SER A 185 2.13 -12.54 -3.29
C SER A 185 1.72 -13.21 -4.60
N ASP A 186 1.91 -14.53 -4.71
CA ASP A 186 1.52 -15.28 -5.90
C ASP A 186 0.03 -15.10 -6.25
N LYS A 187 -0.85 -14.92 -5.24
CA LYS A 187 -2.27 -14.62 -5.46
C LYS A 187 -2.50 -13.23 -6.08
N GLU A 188 -1.75 -12.23 -5.66
CA GLU A 188 -1.82 -10.88 -6.23
C GLU A 188 -1.27 -10.87 -7.65
N VAL A 189 -0.17 -11.56 -7.91
CA VAL A 189 0.37 -11.74 -9.27
C VAL A 189 -0.68 -12.41 -10.17
N LEU A 190 -1.29 -13.51 -9.71
CA LEU A 190 -2.34 -14.20 -10.45
C LEU A 190 -3.54 -13.29 -10.74
N TYR A 191 -3.97 -12.47 -9.78
CA TYR A 191 -5.07 -11.51 -9.97
C TYR A 191 -4.78 -10.51 -11.10
N HIS A 192 -3.53 -10.04 -11.20
CA HIS A 192 -3.13 -9.05 -12.22
C HIS A 192 -2.85 -9.67 -13.60
N THR A 193 -2.56 -10.95 -13.66
CA THR A 193 -2.22 -11.66 -14.90
C THR A 193 -3.39 -12.44 -15.51
N VAL A 194 -4.45 -12.69 -14.72
CA VAL A 194 -5.62 -13.43 -15.18
C VAL A 194 -6.31 -12.75 -16.37
N THR A 195 -6.63 -13.52 -17.38
CA THR A 195 -7.36 -13.07 -18.57
C THR A 195 -8.89 -13.17 -18.36
N ASP A 196 -9.66 -12.41 -19.14
CA ASP A 196 -11.13 -12.48 -19.14
C ASP A 196 -11.64 -13.91 -19.43
N GLN A 197 -10.92 -14.67 -20.27
CA GLN A 197 -11.24 -16.07 -20.57
C GLN A 197 -11.04 -16.99 -19.37
N GLU A 198 -10.02 -16.75 -18.57
CA GLU A 198 -9.76 -17.50 -17.34
C GLU A 198 -10.74 -17.13 -16.23
N VAL A 199 -11.13 -15.87 -16.11
CA VAL A 199 -12.21 -15.42 -15.21
C VAL A 199 -13.53 -16.13 -15.59
N GLU A 200 -13.86 -16.17 -16.87
CA GLU A 200 -15.04 -16.89 -17.38
C GLU A 200 -14.95 -18.40 -17.05
N LEU A 201 -13.81 -19.03 -17.28
CA LEU A 201 -13.60 -20.45 -17.00
C LEU A 201 -13.69 -20.76 -15.50
N LEU A 202 -13.12 -19.89 -14.63
CA LEU A 202 -13.25 -19.99 -13.19
C LEU A 202 -14.72 -19.85 -12.75
N ALA A 203 -15.45 -18.91 -13.33
CA ALA A 203 -16.89 -18.78 -13.05
C ALA A 203 -17.69 -20.02 -13.50
N ARG A 204 -17.33 -20.63 -14.63
CA ARG A 204 -17.96 -21.86 -15.14
C ARG A 204 -17.76 -23.04 -14.21
N ILE A 205 -16.55 -23.24 -13.71
CA ILE A 205 -16.29 -24.37 -12.79
C ILE A 205 -16.98 -24.13 -11.44
N ILE A 206 -16.97 -22.91 -10.91
CA ILE A 206 -17.71 -22.54 -9.69
C ILE A 206 -19.22 -22.82 -9.89
N HIS A 207 -19.78 -22.42 -11.04
CA HIS A 207 -21.18 -22.65 -11.35
C HIS A 207 -21.51 -24.15 -11.41
N GLY A 208 -20.65 -24.93 -12.06
CA GLY A 208 -20.84 -26.38 -12.18
C GLY A 208 -20.79 -27.10 -10.85
N GLU A 209 -19.79 -26.80 -10.03
CA GLU A 209 -19.56 -27.49 -8.75
C GLU A 209 -20.43 -26.96 -7.60
N ALA A 210 -20.74 -25.65 -7.59
CA ALA A 210 -21.24 -25.02 -6.38
C ALA A 210 -22.45 -24.10 -6.57
N ARG A 211 -23.18 -24.14 -7.70
CA ARG A 211 -24.35 -23.23 -7.92
C ARG A 211 -25.47 -23.38 -6.90
N GLY A 212 -25.56 -24.52 -6.20
CA GLY A 212 -26.51 -24.77 -5.13
C GLY A 212 -25.99 -24.43 -3.73
N GLU A 213 -24.72 -24.07 -3.62
CA GLU A 213 -24.09 -23.75 -2.35
C GLU A 213 -24.30 -22.29 -1.93
N PRO A 214 -24.19 -21.98 -0.64
CA PRO A 214 -24.11 -20.59 -0.17
C PRO A 214 -23.00 -19.82 -0.89
N TYR A 215 -23.11 -18.49 -0.98
CA TYR A 215 -22.12 -17.65 -1.67
C TYR A 215 -20.68 -17.94 -1.25
N MET A 216 -20.43 -18.06 0.06
CA MET A 216 -19.09 -18.39 0.57
C MET A 216 -18.61 -19.78 0.15
N GLY A 217 -19.52 -20.74 -0.07
CA GLY A 217 -19.19 -22.06 -0.63
C GLY A 217 -18.75 -21.96 -2.11
N GLN A 218 -19.37 -21.05 -2.86
CA GLN A 218 -18.97 -20.77 -4.24
C GLN A 218 -17.60 -20.07 -4.28
N VAL A 219 -17.34 -19.10 -3.41
CA VAL A 219 -16.01 -18.46 -3.25
C VAL A 219 -14.96 -19.50 -2.86
N ALA A 220 -15.31 -20.41 -1.94
CA ALA A 220 -14.42 -21.50 -1.49
C ALA A 220 -13.98 -22.41 -2.63
N VAL A 221 -14.88 -22.81 -3.52
CA VAL A 221 -14.52 -23.63 -4.70
C VAL A 221 -13.57 -22.85 -5.62
N GLY A 222 -13.83 -21.56 -5.87
CA GLY A 222 -12.91 -20.69 -6.62
C GLY A 222 -11.54 -20.60 -5.97
N ALA A 223 -11.50 -20.40 -4.66
CA ALA A 223 -10.26 -20.32 -3.90
C ALA A 223 -9.43 -21.63 -3.99
N VAL A 224 -10.07 -22.81 -3.96
CA VAL A 224 -9.37 -24.09 -4.15
C VAL A 224 -8.71 -24.17 -5.53
N VAL A 225 -9.38 -23.73 -6.60
CA VAL A 225 -8.77 -23.68 -7.93
C VAL A 225 -7.52 -22.80 -7.92
N LEU A 226 -7.62 -21.58 -7.35
CA LEU A 226 -6.50 -20.63 -7.31
C LEU A 226 -5.38 -21.11 -6.36
N ASN A 227 -5.70 -21.74 -5.23
CA ASN A 227 -4.71 -22.34 -4.35
C ASN A 227 -3.92 -23.44 -5.06
N ARG A 228 -4.57 -24.24 -5.93
CA ARG A 228 -3.87 -25.23 -6.75
C ARG A 228 -2.95 -24.59 -7.77
N VAL A 229 -3.34 -23.49 -8.41
CA VAL A 229 -2.49 -22.79 -9.40
C VAL A 229 -1.17 -22.33 -8.79
N ILE A 230 -1.18 -21.89 -7.52
CA ILE A 230 0.02 -21.42 -6.83
C ILE A 230 0.79 -22.52 -6.08
N ASP A 231 0.22 -23.71 -5.96
CA ASP A 231 0.84 -24.83 -5.27
C ASP A 231 1.64 -25.67 -6.28
N SER A 232 2.93 -25.85 -6.02
CA SER A 232 3.87 -26.54 -6.91
C SER A 232 3.54 -28.02 -7.23
N PHE A 233 2.58 -28.63 -6.51
CA PHE A 233 2.11 -29.98 -6.79
C PHE A 233 1.04 -30.04 -7.89
N PHE A 234 0.51 -28.91 -8.32
CA PHE A 234 -0.54 -28.81 -9.31
C PHE A 234 -0.05 -28.03 -10.55
N PRO A 235 -0.82 -28.05 -11.65
CA PRO A 235 -0.53 -27.20 -12.80
C PRO A 235 -0.56 -25.70 -12.44
N ASP A 236 0.20 -24.91 -13.17
CA ASP A 236 0.45 -23.48 -12.93
C ASP A 236 -0.54 -22.53 -13.65
N SER A 237 -1.61 -23.08 -14.24
CA SER A 237 -2.66 -22.27 -14.88
C SER A 237 -4.06 -22.66 -14.43
N ILE A 238 -4.99 -21.70 -14.38
CA ILE A 238 -6.41 -21.94 -14.07
C ILE A 238 -6.99 -22.99 -15.01
N ARG A 239 -6.65 -22.91 -16.31
CA ARG A 239 -7.13 -23.84 -17.31
C ARG A 239 -6.66 -25.26 -17.02
N ASP A 240 -5.36 -25.46 -16.79
CA ASP A 240 -4.79 -26.79 -16.63
C ASP A 240 -5.20 -27.44 -15.31
N VAL A 241 -5.37 -26.64 -14.24
CA VAL A 241 -5.97 -27.10 -12.98
C VAL A 241 -7.40 -27.59 -13.20
N ILE A 242 -8.24 -26.82 -13.91
CA ILE A 242 -9.65 -27.18 -14.12
C ILE A 242 -9.78 -28.42 -15.01
N TYR A 243 -8.99 -28.51 -16.07
CA TYR A 243 -9.03 -29.66 -17.00
C TYR A 243 -8.15 -30.85 -16.59
N GLN A 244 -7.53 -30.79 -15.42
CA GLN A 244 -6.77 -31.92 -14.89
C GLN A 244 -7.67 -33.16 -14.77
N PRO A 245 -7.25 -34.33 -15.28
CA PRO A 245 -8.10 -35.49 -15.34
C PRO A 245 -8.72 -35.91 -14.01
N ARG A 246 -10.03 -36.07 -13.99
CA ARG A 246 -10.83 -36.52 -12.85
C ARG A 246 -10.84 -35.62 -11.62
N GLN A 247 -10.50 -34.33 -11.76
CA GLN A 247 -10.50 -33.40 -10.64
C GLN A 247 -11.85 -32.72 -10.44
N PHE A 248 -12.54 -32.38 -11.52
CA PHE A 248 -13.80 -31.64 -11.45
C PHE A 248 -14.88 -32.35 -12.29
N SER A 249 -16.00 -32.67 -11.65
CA SER A 249 -17.10 -33.37 -12.31
C SER A 249 -17.75 -32.61 -13.46
N PRO A 250 -17.93 -31.29 -13.42
CA PRO A 250 -18.50 -30.51 -14.51
C PRO A 250 -17.75 -30.60 -15.84
N VAL A 251 -16.47 -30.91 -15.81
CA VAL A 251 -15.66 -31.13 -17.03
C VAL A 251 -16.07 -32.42 -17.76
N PHE A 252 -16.52 -33.47 -17.03
CA PHE A 252 -16.87 -34.74 -17.61
C PHE A 252 -18.35 -34.89 -17.98
N ASP A 253 -19.22 -34.22 -17.20
CA ASP A 253 -20.67 -34.30 -17.40
C ASP A 253 -21.24 -33.18 -18.26
N GLY A 254 -20.36 -32.26 -18.76
CA GLY A 254 -20.71 -31.15 -19.64
C GLY A 254 -21.28 -29.94 -18.93
N GLN A 255 -21.33 -29.92 -17.61
CA GLN A 255 -21.82 -28.73 -16.85
C GLN A 255 -20.87 -27.54 -16.96
N ILE A 256 -19.60 -27.75 -17.32
CA ILE A 256 -18.63 -26.68 -17.60
C ILE A 256 -19.06 -25.78 -18.75
N ASP A 257 -19.89 -26.30 -19.68
CA ASP A 257 -20.38 -25.57 -20.86
C ASP A 257 -21.62 -24.70 -20.54
N LEU A 258 -22.20 -24.82 -19.34
CA LEU A 258 -23.30 -23.98 -18.91
C LEU A 258 -22.84 -22.54 -18.72
N THR A 259 -23.71 -21.59 -19.07
CA THR A 259 -23.46 -20.17 -18.82
C THR A 259 -23.48 -19.91 -17.31
N PRO A 260 -22.43 -19.36 -16.72
CA PRO A 260 -22.39 -19.04 -15.29
C PRO A 260 -23.44 -18.00 -14.93
N ASN A 261 -24.02 -18.11 -13.74
CA ASN A 261 -24.87 -17.08 -13.22
C ASN A 261 -24.06 -15.92 -12.60
N ARG A 262 -24.71 -14.80 -12.33
CA ARG A 262 -24.06 -13.62 -11.74
C ARG A 262 -23.36 -13.91 -10.40
N THR A 263 -23.87 -14.85 -9.61
CA THR A 263 -23.29 -15.23 -8.33
C THR A 263 -21.94 -15.93 -8.51
N ALA A 264 -21.83 -16.81 -9.50
CA ALA A 264 -20.58 -17.50 -9.82
C ALA A 264 -19.50 -16.54 -10.31
N TYR A 265 -19.83 -15.55 -11.15
CA TYR A 265 -18.88 -14.48 -11.54
C TYR A 265 -18.39 -13.68 -10.34
N ARG A 266 -19.32 -13.26 -9.46
CA ARG A 266 -18.94 -12.54 -8.24
C ARG A 266 -18.07 -13.38 -7.31
N ALA A 267 -18.31 -14.68 -7.24
CA ALA A 267 -17.49 -15.60 -6.45
C ALA A 267 -16.09 -15.79 -7.06
N ALA A 268 -16.01 -15.89 -8.39
CA ALA A 268 -14.73 -15.93 -9.09
C ALA A 268 -13.90 -14.66 -8.84
N GLU A 269 -14.53 -13.49 -8.96
CA GLU A 269 -13.89 -12.21 -8.70
C GLU A 269 -13.45 -12.06 -7.24
N ALA A 270 -14.25 -12.49 -6.28
CA ALA A 270 -13.91 -12.48 -4.86
C ALA A 270 -12.69 -13.37 -4.57
N ALA A 271 -12.68 -14.60 -5.10
CA ALA A 271 -11.57 -15.52 -4.95
C ALA A 271 -10.28 -14.96 -5.57
N LEU A 272 -10.36 -14.38 -6.78
CA LEU A 272 -9.22 -13.72 -7.45
C LEU A 272 -8.68 -12.55 -6.64
N ARG A 273 -9.52 -11.79 -5.96
CA ARG A 273 -9.12 -10.70 -5.03
C ARG A 273 -8.54 -11.20 -3.71
N GLY A 274 -8.35 -12.51 -3.57
CA GLY A 274 -7.73 -13.12 -2.40
C GLY A 274 -8.70 -13.56 -1.30
N GLU A 275 -10.04 -13.48 -1.50
CA GLU A 275 -10.99 -14.07 -0.56
C GLU A 275 -10.85 -15.59 -0.56
N ASP A 276 -10.31 -16.14 0.52
CA ASP A 276 -10.11 -17.57 0.69
C ASP A 276 -10.68 -18.07 2.02
N PRO A 277 -11.96 -18.43 2.05
CA PRO A 277 -12.59 -18.95 3.24
C PRO A 277 -12.07 -20.36 3.60
N THR A 278 -11.33 -21.00 2.70
CA THR A 278 -10.78 -22.36 2.89
C THR A 278 -9.42 -22.33 3.60
N ARG A 279 -8.82 -21.16 3.79
CA ARG A 279 -7.51 -20.98 4.41
C ARG A 279 -6.40 -21.79 3.73
N GLY A 280 -6.39 -21.83 2.41
CA GLY A 280 -5.38 -22.51 1.62
C GLY A 280 -5.67 -23.99 1.37
N ALA A 281 -6.92 -24.44 1.44
CA ALA A 281 -7.28 -25.82 1.06
C ALA A 281 -7.08 -26.00 -0.47
N VAL A 282 -6.60 -27.19 -0.82
CA VAL A 282 -6.42 -27.62 -2.22
C VAL A 282 -7.33 -28.77 -2.61
N TYR A 283 -8.09 -29.29 -1.65
CA TYR A 283 -9.09 -30.34 -1.86
C TYR A 283 -10.43 -29.92 -1.29
N PHE A 284 -11.52 -30.40 -1.95
CA PHE A 284 -12.85 -30.37 -1.39
C PHE A 284 -13.66 -31.57 -1.84
N TYR A 285 -14.67 -31.93 -1.07
CA TYR A 285 -15.61 -33.00 -1.40
C TYR A 285 -16.94 -32.78 -0.68
N ASN A 286 -17.99 -33.37 -1.23
CA ASN A 286 -19.27 -33.45 -0.55
C ASN A 286 -19.40 -34.84 0.12
N PRO A 287 -19.42 -34.97 1.46
CA PRO A 287 -19.46 -36.23 2.16
C PRO A 287 -20.70 -37.12 1.86
N ARG A 288 -21.77 -36.48 1.35
CA ARG A 288 -23.00 -37.22 0.99
C ARG A 288 -22.94 -37.88 -0.37
N THR A 289 -22.07 -37.42 -1.26
CA THR A 289 -22.01 -37.87 -2.65
C THR A 289 -20.65 -38.44 -3.05
N ALA A 290 -19.62 -38.24 -2.25
CA ALA A 290 -18.27 -38.71 -2.55
C ALA A 290 -18.13 -40.23 -2.48
N ASN A 291 -17.53 -40.81 -3.50
CA ASN A 291 -17.32 -42.27 -3.60
C ASN A 291 -16.06 -42.79 -2.89
N TYR A 292 -15.13 -41.91 -2.51
CA TYR A 292 -13.82 -42.25 -1.94
C TYR A 292 -13.54 -41.46 -0.64
N ILE A 293 -14.47 -41.53 0.31
CA ILE A 293 -14.40 -40.81 1.58
C ILE A 293 -13.12 -41.19 2.35
N SER A 294 -12.71 -42.46 2.34
CA SER A 294 -11.53 -42.92 3.08
C SER A 294 -10.21 -42.25 2.66
N TRP A 295 -10.10 -41.80 1.40
CA TRP A 295 -8.94 -41.04 0.96
C TRP A 295 -8.96 -39.62 1.53
N PHE A 296 -10.12 -38.98 1.59
CA PHE A 296 -10.29 -37.67 2.15
C PHE A 296 -10.11 -37.65 3.68
N GLU A 297 -10.47 -38.75 4.38
CA GLU A 297 -10.25 -38.90 5.83
C GLU A 297 -8.77 -38.86 6.24
N THR A 298 -7.86 -39.09 5.29
CA THR A 298 -6.40 -39.01 5.51
C THR A 298 -5.86 -37.57 5.35
N ARG A 299 -6.70 -36.60 5.00
CA ARG A 299 -6.33 -35.21 4.77
C ARG A 299 -6.69 -34.34 5.97
N ASP A 300 -5.93 -33.26 6.14
CA ASP A 300 -6.21 -32.28 7.18
C ASP A 300 -7.44 -31.43 6.80
N VAL A 301 -8.56 -31.75 7.41
CA VAL A 301 -9.80 -30.95 7.24
C VAL A 301 -9.58 -29.57 7.83
N VAL A 302 -9.81 -28.55 7.02
CA VAL A 302 -9.64 -27.15 7.40
C VAL A 302 -10.96 -26.51 7.81
N VAL A 303 -12.01 -26.70 7.00
CA VAL A 303 -13.32 -26.07 7.23
C VAL A 303 -14.42 -26.80 6.45
N GLU A 304 -15.64 -26.69 6.96
CA GLU A 304 -16.87 -27.10 6.27
C GLU A 304 -17.68 -25.86 5.90
N ILE A 305 -18.07 -25.73 4.63
CA ILE A 305 -18.87 -24.62 4.12
C ILE A 305 -19.97 -25.17 3.22
N GLY A 306 -21.23 -24.97 3.62
CA GLY A 306 -22.37 -25.55 2.93
C GLY A 306 -22.35 -27.07 3.00
N ASN A 307 -22.40 -27.74 1.86
CA ASN A 307 -22.31 -29.20 1.78
C ASN A 307 -20.90 -29.73 1.50
N HIS A 308 -19.91 -28.85 1.44
CA HIS A 308 -18.52 -29.20 1.12
C HIS A 308 -17.62 -29.16 2.33
N VAL A 309 -16.73 -30.15 2.41
CA VAL A 309 -15.59 -30.21 3.33
C VAL A 309 -14.33 -29.85 2.56
N PHE A 310 -13.56 -28.92 3.09
CA PHE A 310 -12.32 -28.43 2.49
C PHE A 310 -11.11 -28.92 3.28
N ALA A 311 -10.08 -29.39 2.59
CA ALA A 311 -8.91 -30.04 3.19
C ALA A 311 -7.60 -29.70 2.48
N ARG A 312 -6.49 -29.95 3.18
CA ARG A 312 -5.12 -29.84 2.66
C ARG A 312 -4.49 -31.20 2.40
#